data_acc39afc2717198c727cced4e9ba1874
#
_entry.id   acc39afc2717198c727cced4e9ba1874
#
_cell.length_a   1.000
_cell.length_b   1.000
_cell.length_c   1.000
_cell.angle_alpha   90.00
_cell.angle_beta   90.00
_cell.angle_gamma   90.00
#
_symmetry.space_group_name_H-M   'P 1'
#
loop_
_entity.id
_entity.type
_entity.pdbx_description
1 polymer ?
#
loop_
_entity_poly.entity_id
_entity_poly.type
_entity_poly.pdbx_seq_one_letter_code
_entity_poly.pdbx_strand_id
1 'polypeptide(L)'
;MSLNQKNFQLYGKKNNLFRNLKLDLITLGLPLLLMAGCGHEYTIEPERLPVAYVGKAYNQQLNISGGRVIPYSFEVETNFPSDMNISISPIDEHEADAYNNLKISGVPKYKGTFTIHIYAGFYATGDGKLDKTYEFVVNE
;
A
#
# COMPACT_ATOMS: atom_id res chain seq x y z
N MET A 1 -60.18 -55.92 -8.42
CA MET A 1 -59.04 -55.63 -9.24
C MET A 1 -58.85 -54.10 -9.32
N SER A 2 -58.29 -53.53 -8.28
CA SER A 2 -57.98 -52.09 -8.29
C SER A 2 -56.91 -51.84 -7.26
N LEU A 3 -55.71 -52.14 -7.58
CA LEU A 3 -54.50 -51.86 -6.77
C LEU A 3 -53.40 -51.56 -7.80
N ASN A 4 -53.23 -50.33 -8.21
CA ASN A 4 -51.92 -49.93 -8.68
C ASN A 4 -51.82 -48.48 -9.25
N GLN A 5 -52.59 -47.55 -8.78
CA GLN A 5 -52.42 -46.16 -9.24
C GLN A 5 -51.93 -45.20 -8.16
N LYS A 6 -51.73 -45.63 -6.93
CA LYS A 6 -51.29 -44.75 -5.85
C LYS A 6 -49.75 -44.68 -5.67
N ASN A 7 -49.00 -45.55 -6.28
CA ASN A 7 -47.55 -45.58 -6.11
C ASN A 7 -46.72 -44.85 -7.21
N PHE A 8 -47.38 -44.36 -8.25
CA PHE A 8 -46.70 -43.67 -9.35
C PHE A 8 -46.56 -42.16 -9.13
N GLN A 9 -47.28 -41.59 -8.20
CA GLN A 9 -47.22 -40.14 -7.92
C GLN A 9 -46.10 -39.73 -6.94
N LEU A 10 -45.48 -40.70 -6.22
CA LEU A 10 -44.48 -40.37 -5.21
C LEU A 10 -43.04 -40.31 -5.76
N TYR A 11 -42.82 -40.78 -6.99
CA TYR A 11 -41.47 -40.80 -7.60
C TYR A 11 -41.16 -39.53 -8.38
N GLY A 12 -42.15 -38.74 -8.78
CA GLY A 12 -41.96 -37.51 -9.56
C GLY A 12 -41.59 -36.28 -8.72
N LYS A 13 -41.80 -36.35 -7.40
CA LYS A 13 -41.62 -35.17 -6.52
C LYS A 13 -40.22 -35.04 -5.91
N LYS A 14 -39.39 -36.05 -6.03
CA LYS A 14 -38.03 -36.07 -5.48
C LYS A 14 -36.96 -35.36 -6.34
N ASN A 15 -37.22 -35.22 -7.64
CA ASN A 15 -36.18 -34.68 -8.53
C ASN A 15 -36.16 -33.15 -8.61
N ASN A 16 -37.20 -32.48 -8.14
CA ASN A 16 -37.23 -31.02 -8.15
C ASN A 16 -36.63 -30.39 -6.91
N LEU A 17 -36.53 -31.14 -5.81
CA LEU A 17 -35.94 -30.63 -4.56
C LEU A 17 -34.41 -30.46 -4.66
N PHE A 18 -33.76 -31.37 -5.39
CA PHE A 18 -32.31 -31.32 -5.58
C PHE A 18 -31.84 -30.34 -6.66
N ARG A 19 -32.73 -29.95 -7.58
CA ARG A 19 -32.40 -28.97 -8.62
C ARG A 19 -32.35 -27.55 -8.05
N ASN A 20 -33.19 -27.26 -7.06
CA ASN A 20 -33.24 -25.94 -6.42
C ASN A 20 -32.14 -25.78 -5.36
N LEU A 21 -31.66 -26.89 -4.77
CA LEU A 21 -30.60 -26.84 -3.75
C LEU A 21 -29.21 -26.48 -4.35
N LYS A 22 -28.99 -26.79 -5.64
CA LYS A 22 -27.73 -26.45 -6.31
C LYS A 22 -27.66 -24.99 -6.74
N LEU A 23 -28.80 -24.33 -6.98
CA LEU A 23 -28.81 -22.92 -7.31
C LEU A 23 -28.61 -22.04 -6.08
N ASP A 24 -29.15 -22.46 -4.93
CA ASP A 24 -29.03 -21.66 -3.68
C ASP A 24 -27.60 -21.65 -3.12
N LEU A 25 -26.80 -22.71 -3.35
CA LEU A 25 -25.41 -22.75 -2.94
C LEU A 25 -24.49 -21.83 -3.78
N ILE A 26 -24.84 -21.63 -5.04
CA ILE A 26 -24.08 -20.72 -5.94
C ILE A 26 -24.42 -19.27 -5.62
N THR A 27 -25.66 -19.00 -5.24
CA THR A 27 -26.13 -17.65 -4.92
C THR A 27 -25.67 -17.19 -3.53
N LEU A 28 -25.44 -18.13 -2.60
CA LEU A 28 -24.95 -17.82 -1.25
C LEU A 28 -23.41 -17.70 -1.18
N GLY A 29 -22.69 -18.33 -2.12
CA GLY A 29 -21.23 -18.28 -2.20
C GLY A 29 -20.67 -17.02 -2.87
N LEU A 30 -21.46 -16.32 -3.68
CA LEU A 30 -21.02 -15.15 -4.43
C LEU A 30 -20.84 -13.88 -3.58
N PRO A 31 -21.65 -13.59 -2.55
CA PRO A 31 -21.43 -12.41 -1.71
C PRO A 31 -20.27 -12.56 -0.71
N LEU A 32 -19.77 -13.77 -0.46
CA LEU A 32 -18.68 -13.99 0.49
C LEU A 32 -17.29 -13.66 -0.08
N LEU A 33 -17.16 -13.57 -1.40
CA LEU A 33 -15.91 -13.19 -2.07
C LEU A 33 -15.67 -11.67 -2.18
N LEU A 34 -16.65 -10.84 -1.81
CA LEU A 34 -16.54 -9.37 -1.86
C LEU A 34 -16.10 -8.73 -0.55
N MET A 35 -15.80 -9.53 0.48
CA MET A 35 -15.21 -9.07 1.74
C MET A 35 -13.67 -9.12 1.73
N ALA A 36 -13.05 -9.05 0.55
CA ALA A 36 -11.60 -8.91 0.45
C ALA A 36 -11.21 -7.47 0.86
N GLY A 37 -10.82 -7.35 2.09
CA GLY A 37 -9.96 -6.41 2.75
C GLY A 37 -9.82 -4.99 2.17
N CYS A 38 -10.54 -4.02 2.73
CA CYS A 38 -10.03 -2.66 2.81
C CYS A 38 -8.83 -2.64 3.77
N GLY A 39 -7.67 -3.09 3.32
CA GLY A 39 -6.41 -2.76 3.96
C GLY A 39 -6.09 -1.30 3.68
N HIS A 40 -5.80 -0.48 4.71
CA HIS A 40 -5.23 0.85 4.50
C HIS A 40 -3.86 0.66 3.87
N GLU A 41 -3.70 1.14 2.65
CA GLU A 41 -2.42 1.14 1.95
C GLU A 41 -1.70 2.46 2.27
N TYR A 42 -0.51 2.34 2.85
CA TYR A 42 0.37 3.48 3.08
C TYR A 42 1.34 3.59 1.91
N THR A 43 1.34 4.72 1.25
CA THR A 43 2.13 4.95 0.03
C THR A 43 3.00 6.18 0.16
N ILE A 44 4.07 6.23 -0.61
CA ILE A 44 4.93 7.40 -0.75
C ILE A 44 5.20 7.65 -2.23
N GLU A 45 4.98 8.87 -2.66
CA GLU A 45 5.21 9.30 -4.03
C GLU A 45 6.29 10.40 -4.12
N PRO A 46 7.05 10.43 -5.22
CA PRO A 46 7.03 9.49 -6.36
C PRO A 46 7.58 8.11 -5.97
N GLU A 47 7.20 7.08 -6.71
CA GLU A 47 7.69 5.71 -6.50
C GLU A 47 9.19 5.58 -6.75
N ARG A 48 9.75 6.41 -7.63
CA ARG A 48 11.17 6.46 -8.00
C ARG A 48 11.66 7.89 -7.99
N LEU A 49 12.92 8.07 -7.59
CA LEU A 49 13.56 9.37 -7.59
C LEU A 49 14.11 9.71 -8.98
N PRO A 50 13.98 10.98 -9.43
CA PRO A 50 14.73 11.47 -10.57
C PRO A 50 16.24 11.38 -10.36
N VAL A 51 16.97 11.24 -11.45
CA VAL A 51 18.44 11.21 -11.42
C VAL A 51 18.96 12.60 -11.02
N ALA A 52 19.89 12.60 -10.07
CA ALA A 52 20.64 13.80 -9.67
C ALA A 52 21.96 13.92 -10.45
N TYR A 53 22.59 15.09 -10.38
CA TYR A 53 23.88 15.35 -11.00
C TYR A 53 24.82 16.03 -10.03
N VAL A 54 26.09 15.62 -10.03
CA VAL A 54 27.12 16.23 -9.20
C VAL A 54 27.19 17.74 -9.44
N GLY A 55 27.23 18.51 -8.36
CA GLY A 55 27.34 19.96 -8.40
C GLY A 55 26.08 20.71 -8.87
N LYS A 56 24.98 20.01 -9.16
CA LYS A 56 23.69 20.64 -9.52
C LYS A 56 22.70 20.55 -8.38
N ALA A 57 21.93 21.61 -8.19
CA ALA A 57 20.87 21.61 -7.18
C ALA A 57 19.83 20.53 -7.48
N TYR A 58 19.55 19.71 -6.46
CA TYR A 58 18.51 18.71 -6.46
C TYR A 58 17.39 19.13 -5.52
N ASN A 59 16.16 18.97 -5.95
CA ASN A 59 14.98 19.25 -5.14
C ASN A 59 13.84 18.32 -5.58
N GLN A 60 13.51 17.38 -4.73
CA GLN A 60 12.41 16.43 -4.95
C GLN A 60 11.50 16.39 -3.73
N GLN A 61 10.23 16.62 -3.96
CA GLN A 61 9.21 16.45 -2.93
C GLN A 61 8.79 14.98 -2.85
N LEU A 62 8.51 14.52 -1.62
CA LEU A 62 7.91 13.23 -1.34
C LEU A 62 6.60 13.46 -0.58
N ASN A 63 5.55 12.74 -0.98
CA ASN A 63 4.26 12.80 -0.32
C ASN A 63 3.88 11.42 0.22
N ILE A 64 3.67 11.32 1.53
CA ILE A 64 3.25 10.11 2.23
C ILE A 64 1.73 10.16 2.43
N SER A 65 1.03 9.14 1.97
CA SER A 65 -0.43 9.01 1.99
C SER A 65 -0.88 7.77 2.75
N GLY A 66 -2.19 7.71 3.04
CA GLY A 66 -2.83 6.59 3.75
C GLY A 66 -3.08 6.86 5.23
N GLY A 67 -2.38 7.83 5.82
CA GLY A 67 -2.54 8.23 7.21
C GLY A 67 -1.59 9.35 7.60
N ARG A 68 -1.81 9.93 8.78
CA ARG A 68 -0.92 10.92 9.35
C ARG A 68 0.28 10.25 9.99
N VAL A 69 1.48 10.62 9.58
CA VAL A 69 2.73 10.10 10.12
C VAL A 69 2.91 10.51 11.58
N ILE A 70 3.36 9.58 12.40
CA ILE A 70 3.76 9.85 13.80
C ILE A 70 5.19 10.38 13.81
N PRO A 71 5.46 11.63 14.24
CA PRO A 71 6.78 12.25 14.14
C PRO A 71 7.91 11.44 14.81
N TYR A 72 7.65 10.86 15.97
CA TYR A 72 8.67 10.10 16.72
C TYR A 72 8.89 8.68 16.19
N SER A 73 8.12 8.24 15.21
CA SER A 73 8.30 6.95 14.52
C SER A 73 8.81 7.12 13.09
N PHE A 74 9.10 8.36 12.68
CA PHE A 74 9.68 8.66 11.38
C PHE A 74 11.19 8.52 11.44
N GLU A 75 11.76 7.68 10.58
CA GLU A 75 13.18 7.43 10.49
C GLU A 75 13.64 7.48 9.03
N VAL A 76 14.81 8.04 8.82
CA VAL A 76 15.50 8.04 7.52
C VAL A 76 16.92 7.53 7.71
N GLU A 77 17.25 6.47 7.00
CA GLU A 77 18.59 5.93 6.92
C GLU A 77 19.16 6.09 5.52
N THR A 78 20.41 6.46 5.42
CA THR A 78 21.11 6.58 4.13
C THR A 78 22.51 5.99 4.21
N ASN A 79 23.03 5.53 3.07
CA ASN A 79 24.45 5.17 2.94
C ASN A 79 25.29 6.30 2.34
N PHE A 80 24.85 7.54 2.49
CA PHE A 80 25.56 8.72 1.99
C PHE A 80 26.93 8.89 2.68
N PRO A 81 27.95 9.35 1.95
CA PRO A 81 29.12 9.95 2.58
C PRO A 81 28.72 11.12 3.50
N SER A 82 29.45 11.31 4.58
CA SER A 82 29.12 12.30 5.62
C SER A 82 28.99 13.75 5.10
N ASP A 83 29.64 14.04 3.96
CA ASP A 83 29.64 15.36 3.31
C ASP A 83 28.91 15.38 1.96
N MET A 84 27.99 14.45 1.73
CA MET A 84 27.19 14.33 0.49
C MET A 84 26.44 15.60 0.13
N ASN A 85 26.13 16.44 1.11
CA ASN A 85 25.41 17.69 0.95
C ASN A 85 23.98 17.50 0.37
N ILE A 86 23.31 16.43 0.78
CA ILE A 86 21.89 16.14 0.53
C ILE A 86 21.21 15.98 1.88
N SER A 87 20.07 16.63 2.04
CA SER A 87 19.23 16.53 3.23
C SER A 87 17.82 16.05 2.89
N ILE A 88 17.20 15.36 3.84
CA ILE A 88 15.82 14.90 3.76
C ILE A 88 15.10 15.44 4.99
N SER A 89 14.09 16.26 4.80
CA SER A 89 13.38 16.93 5.89
C SER A 89 11.93 17.24 5.50
N PRO A 90 11.04 17.52 6.47
CA PRO A 90 9.74 18.10 6.18
C PRO A 90 9.86 19.40 5.38
N ILE A 91 8.86 19.70 4.55
CA ILE A 91 8.79 20.96 3.80
C ILE A 91 8.53 22.12 4.76
N ASP A 92 7.59 21.92 5.71
CA ASP A 92 7.30 22.82 6.80
C ASP A 92 7.18 22.01 8.11
N GLU A 93 8.10 22.24 9.05
CA GLU A 93 8.15 21.52 10.33
C GLU A 93 7.05 21.96 11.31
N HIS A 94 6.35 23.08 11.04
CA HIS A 94 5.31 23.61 11.92
C HIS A 94 3.92 23.05 11.59
N GLU A 95 3.76 22.35 10.49
CA GLU A 95 2.49 21.73 10.14
C GLU A 95 2.22 20.48 10.95
N ALA A 96 0.93 20.22 11.20
CA ALA A 96 0.51 19.06 11.97
C ALA A 96 0.83 17.72 11.28
N ASP A 97 0.93 17.72 9.96
CA ASP A 97 1.26 16.60 9.08
C ASP A 97 2.61 16.78 8.36
N ALA A 98 3.53 17.53 9.00
CA ALA A 98 4.84 17.86 8.47
C ALA A 98 5.57 16.66 7.83
N TYR A 99 5.55 15.51 8.49
CA TYR A 99 6.23 14.29 8.03
C TYR A 99 5.49 13.56 6.91
N ASN A 100 4.30 14.00 6.53
CA ASN A 100 3.63 13.53 5.32
C ASN A 100 4.16 14.22 4.05
N ASN A 101 4.80 15.40 4.20
CA ASN A 101 5.28 16.24 3.12
C ASN A 101 6.78 16.50 3.30
N LEU A 102 7.59 15.70 2.62
CA LEU A 102 9.04 15.76 2.74
C LEU A 102 9.67 16.37 1.50
N LYS A 103 10.91 16.82 1.63
CA LYS A 103 11.78 17.20 0.52
C LYS A 103 13.15 16.54 0.66
N ILE A 104 13.68 16.10 -0.47
CA ILE A 104 15.10 15.76 -0.63
C ILE A 104 15.73 16.93 -1.35
N SER A 105 16.70 17.59 -0.75
CA SER A 105 17.30 18.80 -1.33
C SER A 105 18.78 18.92 -1.02
N GLY A 106 19.49 19.61 -1.90
CA GLY A 106 20.91 19.91 -1.76
C GLY A 106 21.66 19.89 -3.08
N VAL A 107 22.97 19.84 -3.01
CA VAL A 107 23.87 19.78 -4.17
C VAL A 107 24.81 18.59 -3.97
N PRO A 108 24.57 17.43 -4.60
CA PRO A 108 25.34 16.24 -4.36
C PRO A 108 26.78 16.43 -4.82
N LYS A 109 27.72 15.96 -4.00
CA LYS A 109 29.16 16.10 -4.27
C LYS A 109 29.77 14.89 -4.97
N TYR A 110 29.14 13.73 -4.87
CA TYR A 110 29.69 12.47 -5.34
C TYR A 110 28.73 11.78 -6.30
N LYS A 111 29.28 11.26 -7.40
CA LYS A 111 28.56 10.36 -8.27
C LYS A 111 28.45 8.96 -7.65
N GLY A 112 27.40 8.26 -8.01
CA GLY A 112 27.18 6.89 -7.57
C GLY A 112 25.72 6.56 -7.41
N THR A 113 25.48 5.37 -6.92
CA THR A 113 24.15 4.90 -6.54
C THR A 113 24.13 4.73 -5.03
N PHE A 114 23.20 5.43 -4.40
CA PHE A 114 23.02 5.45 -2.96
C PHE A 114 21.64 4.96 -2.60
N THR A 115 21.43 4.65 -1.33
CA THR A 115 20.13 4.23 -0.80
C THR A 115 19.58 5.26 0.18
N ILE A 116 18.28 5.48 0.12
CA ILE A 116 17.50 6.22 1.11
C ILE A 116 16.41 5.29 1.60
N HIS A 117 16.46 4.90 2.85
CA HIS A 117 15.44 4.10 3.51
C HIS A 117 14.58 4.99 4.39
N ILE A 118 13.27 4.98 4.15
CA ILE A 118 12.28 5.76 4.89
C ILE A 118 11.33 4.80 5.58
N TYR A 119 11.25 4.94 6.89
CA TYR A 119 10.32 4.22 7.75
C TYR A 119 9.38 5.20 8.46
N ALA A 120 8.09 4.90 8.49
CA ALA A 120 7.09 5.71 9.17
C ALA A 120 5.97 4.86 9.76
N GLY A 121 5.61 5.14 11.01
CA GLY A 121 4.37 4.69 11.63
C GLY A 121 3.28 5.75 11.53
N PHE A 122 2.01 5.37 11.69
CA PHE A 122 0.86 6.23 11.46
C PHE A 122 -0.07 6.30 12.66
N TYR A 123 -0.70 7.47 12.86
CA TYR A 123 -1.84 7.63 13.76
C TYR A 123 -3.07 6.96 13.14
N ALA A 124 -3.16 5.65 13.26
CA ALA A 124 -4.29 4.89 12.77
C ALA A 124 -4.57 3.70 13.69
N THR A 125 -5.79 3.18 13.63
CA THR A 125 -6.13 1.93 14.29
C THR A 125 -5.55 0.77 13.46
N GLY A 126 -4.41 0.22 13.88
CA GLY A 126 -3.74 -0.89 13.23
C GLY A 126 -2.22 -0.73 13.21
N ASP A 127 -1.51 -1.79 12.86
CA ASP A 127 -0.04 -1.84 12.79
C ASP A 127 0.50 -1.34 11.44
N GLY A 128 -0.16 -0.34 10.85
CA GLY A 128 0.22 0.21 9.56
C GLY A 128 1.58 0.92 9.60
N LYS A 129 2.46 0.51 8.72
CA LYS A 129 3.82 1.03 8.59
C LYS A 129 4.14 1.26 7.14
N LEU A 130 4.88 2.33 6.86
CA LEU A 130 5.57 2.54 5.59
C LEU A 130 7.01 2.11 5.77
N ASP A 131 7.49 1.30 4.85
CA ASP A 131 8.87 0.85 4.75
C ASP A 131 9.28 0.93 3.28
N LYS A 132 10.01 1.98 2.93
CA LYS A 132 10.36 2.28 1.54
C LYS A 132 11.85 2.53 1.39
N THR A 133 12.47 1.78 0.49
CA THR A 133 13.86 2.05 0.06
C THR A 133 13.86 2.65 -1.33
N TYR A 134 14.51 3.80 -1.45
CA TYR A 134 14.80 4.45 -2.72
C TYR A 134 16.24 4.20 -3.15
N GLU A 135 16.42 4.04 -4.44
CA GLU A 135 17.71 4.16 -5.11
C GLU A 135 17.89 5.63 -5.52
N PHE A 136 18.94 6.27 -5.01
CA PHE A 136 19.31 7.65 -5.33
C PHE A 136 20.54 7.65 -6.24
N VAL A 137 20.31 7.88 -7.53
CA VAL A 137 21.35 7.85 -8.57
C VAL A 137 21.87 9.26 -8.81
N VAL A 138 23.17 9.43 -8.73
CA VAL A 138 23.88 10.70 -9.02
C VAL A 138 24.86 10.47 -10.16
N ASN A 139 24.65 11.16 -11.28
CA ASN A 139 25.50 11.18 -12.44
C ASN A 139 26.47 12.37 -12.45
N GLU A 140 27.43 12.36 -13.37
CA GLU A 140 28.30 13.51 -13.62
C GLU A 140 27.59 14.64 -14.37
#